data_87c5db30ba2001ba111cd1e3e31a1e04
#
_entry.id   87c5db30ba2001ba111cd1e3e31a1e04
#
_cell.length_a   1.000
_cell.length_b   1.000
_cell.length_c   1.000
_cell.angle_alpha   90.00
_cell.angle_beta   90.00
_cell.angle_gamma   90.00
#
_symmetry.space_group_name_H-M   'P 1'
#
loop_
_entity.id
_entity.type
_entity.pdbx_description
1 polymer ?
#
loop_
_entity_poly.entity_id
_entity_poly.type
_entity_poly.pdbx_seq_one_letter_code
_entity_poly.pdbx_strand_id
1 'polypeptide(L)'
;MAGRKPHSRALSVWVNGVRMGIWRIPTRGPMELAYDPEWAASDVSRPLSLSLPIPLDNAPLKGDRVLNYFDNLLPDSEAIRKRIGRRFRTDTLDAFDLLQAIGRDCVGAVQLLGVDEEPAGFEQIDGTPLSDKEIETLLSQTAGSGTFGPQDDEDDFRISLAGAQEKTALLWHEGQWMKPHGTTPTTHILKLPLGLVGNRRADLTTSVENEWLCMHLLQAYGIPVAETEIKTFGKQRVLSVKRFDRQMHSSGKWILRLPQEDFCQVMGLPSHKKYESEGGPGVIDLAQVLQQSETAKEDIETLLTTQILFWLLAAPDGHAKNFSIRLFAGGQYRLTPLYDVMSIWPVEGKGPSQWSWHKAKLAMAVSGKNRHYAFRDIQRRHFNAMAPRCSYGQDAEPIIQRLIEETPGVIERVSGELPEGFPVRVADRIFQGLRRTVAELDAMPARLVA
;
A
#
# COMPACT_ATOMS: atom_id res chain seq x y z
N MET A 1 19.03 37.34 -23.73
CA MET A 1 18.58 35.96 -23.55
C MET A 1 17.07 35.98 -23.47
N ALA A 2 16.37 35.55 -24.53
CA ALA A 2 14.89 35.44 -24.49
C ALA A 2 14.55 34.27 -23.63
N GLY A 3 13.98 34.52 -22.43
CA GLY A 3 13.47 33.49 -21.53
C GLY A 3 12.41 32.67 -22.25
N ARG A 4 12.59 31.33 -22.26
CA ARG A 4 11.60 30.36 -22.77
C ARG A 4 10.26 30.65 -22.06
N LYS A 5 9.23 31.03 -22.81
CA LYS A 5 7.89 31.22 -22.21
C LYS A 5 7.51 29.95 -21.50
N PRO A 6 7.08 29.99 -20.22
CA PRO A 6 6.60 28.80 -19.55
C PRO A 6 5.40 28.26 -20.30
N HIS A 7 5.49 27.02 -20.79
CA HIS A 7 4.37 26.32 -21.42
C HIS A 7 3.59 25.57 -20.34
N SER A 8 2.25 25.54 -20.47
CA SER A 8 1.45 24.62 -19.64
C SER A 8 1.83 23.19 -19.96
N ARG A 9 1.96 22.36 -18.92
CA ARG A 9 2.26 20.94 -19.05
C ARG A 9 1.05 20.15 -18.63
N ALA A 10 0.76 19.07 -19.34
CA ALA A 10 -0.42 18.27 -19.06
C ALA A 10 -0.17 16.77 -19.32
N LEU A 11 -0.86 15.94 -18.55
CA LEU A 11 -0.94 14.48 -18.72
C LEU A 11 -2.40 14.07 -18.79
N SER A 12 -2.72 13.18 -19.71
CA SER A 12 -4.02 12.52 -19.78
C SER A 12 -4.10 11.41 -18.72
N VAL A 13 -5.20 11.37 -17.98
CA VAL A 13 -5.50 10.36 -16.98
C VAL A 13 -6.42 9.32 -17.61
N TRP A 14 -5.95 8.09 -17.69
CA TRP A 14 -6.65 6.97 -18.34
C TRP A 14 -6.98 5.88 -17.32
N VAL A 15 -8.09 5.19 -17.56
CA VAL A 15 -8.54 4.03 -16.81
C VAL A 15 -9.07 2.98 -17.80
N ASN A 16 -8.37 1.85 -17.96
CA ASN A 16 -8.79 0.75 -18.83
C ASN A 16 -9.21 1.22 -20.25
N GLY A 17 -8.38 2.03 -20.90
CA GLY A 17 -8.62 2.52 -22.26
C GLY A 17 -9.58 3.69 -22.38
N VAL A 18 -10.18 4.18 -21.26
CA VAL A 18 -11.07 5.34 -21.27
C VAL A 18 -10.37 6.52 -20.63
N ARG A 19 -10.37 7.68 -21.29
CA ARG A 19 -9.81 8.89 -20.70
C ARG A 19 -10.77 9.45 -19.66
N MET A 20 -10.28 9.54 -18.41
CA MET A 20 -11.01 10.09 -17.29
C MET A 20 -10.95 11.61 -17.25
N GLY A 21 -9.82 12.17 -17.68
CA GLY A 21 -9.59 13.60 -17.62
C GLY A 21 -8.14 14.00 -17.89
N ILE A 22 -7.80 15.23 -17.54
CA ILE A 22 -6.48 15.82 -17.76
C ILE A 22 -5.96 16.43 -16.46
N TRP A 23 -4.76 15.99 -16.05
CA TRP A 23 -3.97 16.63 -15.00
C TRP A 23 -3.02 17.66 -15.60
N ARG A 24 -3.09 18.92 -15.14
CA ARG A 24 -2.39 20.03 -15.78
C ARG A 24 -1.63 20.88 -14.77
N ILE A 25 -0.44 21.34 -15.18
CA ILE A 25 0.28 22.45 -14.55
C ILE A 25 0.09 23.68 -15.45
N PRO A 26 -0.78 24.63 -15.09
CA PRO A 26 -0.97 25.84 -15.89
C PRO A 26 0.25 26.75 -15.76
N THR A 27 0.42 27.66 -16.72
CA THR A 27 1.52 28.66 -16.68
C THR A 27 1.41 29.62 -15.47
N ARG A 28 0.23 29.78 -14.91
CA ARG A 28 -0.06 30.55 -13.69
C ARG A 28 -1.16 29.84 -12.90
N GLY A 29 -0.99 29.83 -11.59
CA GLY A 29 -1.96 29.20 -10.69
C GLY A 29 -1.54 27.78 -10.24
N PRO A 30 -2.36 27.14 -9.39
CA PRO A 30 -2.10 25.80 -8.87
C PRO A 30 -2.33 24.73 -9.93
N MET A 31 -1.81 23.52 -9.66
CA MET A 31 -2.15 22.31 -10.43
C MET A 31 -3.66 22.10 -10.45
N GLU A 32 -4.16 21.53 -11.55
CA GLU A 32 -5.57 21.27 -11.73
C GLU A 32 -5.83 19.91 -12.38
N LEU A 33 -6.98 19.33 -12.02
CA LEU A 33 -7.56 18.14 -12.65
C LEU A 33 -8.90 18.53 -13.25
N ALA A 34 -9.05 18.36 -14.56
CA ALA A 34 -10.30 18.51 -15.27
C ALA A 34 -10.81 17.13 -15.68
N TYR A 35 -12.00 16.75 -15.25
CA TYR A 35 -12.65 15.53 -15.74
C TYR A 35 -13.18 15.74 -17.16
N ASP A 36 -13.12 14.68 -17.98
CA ASP A 36 -13.76 14.70 -19.27
C ASP A 36 -15.30 14.65 -19.11
N PRO A 37 -16.07 15.46 -19.83
CA PRO A 37 -17.53 15.45 -19.74
C PRO A 37 -18.13 14.08 -20.09
N GLU A 38 -17.54 13.36 -21.07
CA GLU A 38 -17.97 12.03 -21.46
C GLU A 38 -17.78 11.01 -20.33
N TRP A 39 -16.62 11.08 -19.62
CA TRP A 39 -16.39 10.28 -18.41
C TRP A 39 -17.42 10.61 -17.34
N ALA A 40 -17.61 11.89 -17.03
CA ALA A 40 -18.52 12.33 -15.97
C ALA A 40 -19.98 11.89 -16.22
N ALA A 41 -20.38 11.79 -17.49
CA ALA A 41 -21.72 11.37 -17.90
C ALA A 41 -21.90 9.85 -18.09
N SER A 42 -20.83 9.07 -17.96
CA SER A 42 -20.89 7.61 -18.23
C SER A 42 -21.46 6.82 -17.05
N ASP A 43 -22.10 5.68 -17.32
CA ASP A 43 -22.65 4.78 -16.30
C ASP A 43 -21.56 4.11 -15.43
N VAL A 44 -20.32 4.08 -15.93
CA VAL A 44 -19.16 3.56 -15.18
C VAL A 44 -18.38 4.65 -14.47
N SER A 45 -18.91 5.89 -14.51
CA SER A 45 -18.31 7.08 -13.92
C SER A 45 -18.07 6.90 -12.42
N ARG A 46 -16.92 7.37 -11.99
CA ARG A 46 -16.52 7.50 -10.58
C ARG A 46 -15.48 8.59 -10.43
N PRO A 47 -15.33 9.18 -9.26
CA PRO A 47 -14.25 10.12 -9.03
C PRO A 47 -12.89 9.40 -9.09
N LEU A 48 -11.84 10.15 -9.38
CA LEU A 48 -10.46 9.66 -9.31
C LEU A 48 -10.08 9.31 -7.86
N SER A 49 -10.62 10.08 -6.91
CA SER A 49 -10.44 9.94 -5.47
C SER A 49 -11.67 10.52 -4.75
N LEU A 50 -11.96 10.05 -3.54
CA LEU A 50 -12.98 10.68 -2.70
C LEU A 50 -12.63 12.13 -2.37
N SER A 51 -11.33 12.49 -2.33
CA SER A 51 -10.88 13.89 -2.16
C SER A 51 -10.98 14.72 -3.43
N LEU A 52 -11.22 14.09 -4.58
CA LEU A 52 -11.32 14.71 -5.90
C LEU A 52 -12.67 14.35 -6.57
N PRO A 53 -13.82 14.73 -5.98
CA PRO A 53 -15.13 14.40 -6.52
C PRO A 53 -15.35 15.05 -7.90
N ILE A 54 -16.21 14.44 -8.74
CA ILE A 54 -16.59 15.03 -10.03
C ILE A 54 -17.47 16.26 -9.77
N PRO A 55 -17.05 17.47 -10.17
CA PRO A 55 -17.85 18.69 -9.97
C PRO A 55 -19.09 18.70 -10.89
N LEU A 56 -20.23 19.16 -10.37
CA LEU A 56 -21.49 19.24 -11.12
C LEU A 56 -21.42 20.22 -12.31
N ASP A 57 -20.58 21.24 -12.20
CA ASP A 57 -20.38 22.29 -13.23
C ASP A 57 -19.21 21.97 -14.18
N ASN A 58 -18.60 20.79 -14.05
CA ASN A 58 -17.40 20.36 -14.77
C ASN A 58 -16.19 21.33 -14.61
N ALA A 59 -16.20 22.18 -13.59
CA ALA A 59 -15.06 23.06 -13.31
C ALA A 59 -13.81 22.25 -12.88
N PRO A 60 -12.60 22.66 -13.27
CA PRO A 60 -11.39 21.96 -12.86
C PRO A 60 -11.20 22.01 -11.33
N LEU A 61 -10.89 20.88 -10.71
CA LEU A 61 -10.41 20.81 -9.34
C LEU A 61 -9.00 21.38 -9.26
N LYS A 62 -8.67 22.13 -8.19
CA LYS A 62 -7.40 22.87 -8.10
C LYS A 62 -6.74 22.73 -6.74
N GLY A 63 -5.42 22.90 -6.73
CA GLY A 63 -4.61 23.05 -5.52
C GLY A 63 -4.06 21.75 -4.96
N ASP A 64 -3.74 21.80 -3.66
CA ASP A 64 -2.93 20.79 -2.98
C ASP A 64 -3.52 19.38 -3.02
N ARG A 65 -4.86 19.25 -3.00
CA ARG A 65 -5.51 17.93 -3.08
C ARG A 65 -5.17 17.20 -4.38
N VAL A 66 -5.09 17.93 -5.49
CA VAL A 66 -4.70 17.37 -6.80
C VAL A 66 -3.24 16.93 -6.75
N LEU A 67 -2.35 17.79 -6.26
CA LEU A 67 -0.94 17.45 -6.10
C LEU A 67 -0.76 16.23 -5.19
N ASN A 68 -1.41 16.24 -4.03
CA ASN A 68 -1.29 15.18 -3.01
C ASN A 68 -1.76 13.83 -3.54
N TYR A 69 -2.84 13.78 -4.32
CA TYR A 69 -3.30 12.53 -4.93
C TYR A 69 -2.21 11.90 -5.80
N PHE A 70 -1.64 12.67 -6.73
CA PHE A 70 -0.63 12.15 -7.64
C PHE A 70 0.71 11.89 -6.94
N ASP A 71 1.12 12.72 -5.98
CA ASP A 71 2.36 12.50 -5.21
C ASP A 71 2.32 11.19 -4.40
N ASN A 72 1.13 10.80 -3.90
CA ASN A 72 0.94 9.54 -3.17
C ASN A 72 1.08 8.28 -4.05
N LEU A 73 1.05 8.40 -5.37
CA LEU A 73 1.35 7.29 -6.29
C LEU A 73 2.85 6.96 -6.36
N LEU A 74 3.71 7.87 -5.90
CA LEU A 74 5.17 7.76 -5.97
C LEU A 74 5.76 7.11 -4.71
N PRO A 75 6.99 6.57 -4.80
CA PRO A 75 7.72 6.14 -3.62
C PRO A 75 7.89 7.28 -2.60
N ASP A 76 7.75 6.96 -1.30
CA ASP A 76 7.95 7.92 -0.20
C ASP A 76 9.44 8.28 -0.01
N SER A 77 10.35 7.38 -0.38
CA SER A 77 11.80 7.56 -0.23
C SER A 77 12.37 8.53 -1.27
N GLU A 78 12.94 9.64 -0.78
CA GLU A 78 13.65 10.60 -1.64
C GLU A 78 14.83 9.94 -2.39
N ALA A 79 15.52 8.97 -1.77
CA ALA A 79 16.61 8.24 -2.41
C ALA A 79 16.12 7.43 -3.62
N ILE A 80 14.95 6.79 -3.50
CA ILE A 80 14.31 6.07 -4.61
C ILE A 80 13.88 7.06 -5.69
N ARG A 81 13.23 8.19 -5.35
CA ARG A 81 12.84 9.24 -6.31
C ARG A 81 14.07 9.78 -7.07
N LYS A 82 15.17 10.05 -6.38
CA LYS A 82 16.43 10.50 -7.01
C LYS A 82 16.98 9.46 -8.01
N ARG A 83 16.88 8.16 -7.68
CA ARG A 83 17.33 7.09 -8.57
C ARG A 83 16.44 7.01 -9.82
N ILE A 84 15.11 7.08 -9.65
CA ILE A 84 14.14 7.15 -10.76
C ILE A 84 14.46 8.37 -11.65
N GLY A 85 14.60 9.55 -11.06
CA GLY A 85 14.90 10.77 -11.79
C GLY A 85 16.18 10.69 -12.62
N ARG A 86 17.24 10.06 -12.07
CA ARG A 86 18.50 9.82 -12.81
C ARG A 86 18.31 8.83 -13.96
N ARG A 87 17.58 7.71 -13.69
CA ARG A 87 17.33 6.66 -14.69
C ARG A 87 16.56 7.20 -15.89
N PHE A 88 15.49 7.94 -15.64
CA PHE A 88 14.60 8.46 -16.68
C PHE A 88 14.93 9.90 -17.11
N ARG A 89 16.02 10.49 -16.57
CA ARG A 89 16.49 11.85 -16.89
C ARG A 89 15.39 12.90 -16.75
N THR A 90 14.60 12.82 -15.65
CA THR A 90 13.55 13.80 -15.39
C THR A 90 14.13 15.19 -15.08
N ASP A 91 13.40 16.24 -15.44
CA ASP A 91 13.84 17.62 -15.22
C ASP A 91 13.91 17.96 -13.72
N THR A 92 12.93 17.44 -12.93
CA THR A 92 12.87 17.62 -11.48
C THR A 92 12.48 16.30 -10.80
N LEU A 93 12.39 16.32 -9.46
CA LEU A 93 11.86 15.20 -8.65
C LEU A 93 10.41 15.44 -8.24
N ASP A 94 9.74 16.42 -8.80
CA ASP A 94 8.34 16.72 -8.55
C ASP A 94 7.44 15.60 -9.09
N ALA A 95 6.26 15.47 -8.48
CA ALA A 95 5.32 14.41 -8.83
C ALA A 95 4.99 14.36 -10.32
N PHE A 96 4.85 15.52 -10.96
CA PHE A 96 4.52 15.60 -12.38
C PHE A 96 5.61 15.01 -13.26
N ASP A 97 6.88 15.41 -13.07
CA ASP A 97 8.00 14.96 -13.89
C ASP A 97 8.29 13.47 -13.71
N LEU A 98 8.23 13.02 -12.46
CA LEU A 98 8.40 11.59 -12.17
C LEU A 98 7.26 10.76 -12.77
N LEU A 99 6.00 11.16 -12.60
CA LEU A 99 4.86 10.42 -13.14
C LEU A 99 4.75 10.51 -14.68
N GLN A 100 5.19 11.58 -15.29
CA GLN A 100 5.35 11.65 -16.75
C GLN A 100 6.30 10.55 -17.24
N ALA A 101 7.33 10.24 -16.45
CA ALA A 101 8.32 9.23 -16.81
C ALA A 101 7.84 7.78 -16.49
N ILE A 102 7.16 7.57 -15.35
CA ILE A 102 6.86 6.22 -14.84
C ILE A 102 5.37 5.93 -14.59
N GLY A 103 4.47 6.86 -14.88
CA GLY A 103 3.03 6.75 -14.55
C GLY A 103 2.22 5.83 -15.47
N ARG A 104 2.84 5.02 -16.33
CA ARG A 104 2.12 4.09 -17.22
C ARG A 104 1.49 2.90 -16.48
N ASP A 105 2.02 2.51 -15.33
CA ASP A 105 1.46 1.47 -14.46
C ASP A 105 1.56 1.90 -12.98
N CYS A 106 0.52 2.56 -12.50
CA CYS A 106 0.41 3.01 -11.11
C CYS A 106 -0.32 1.99 -10.22
N VAL A 107 -0.32 2.24 -8.93
CA VAL A 107 -1.25 1.60 -8.00
C VAL A 107 -2.67 2.01 -8.37
N GLY A 108 -3.61 1.08 -8.27
CA GLY A 108 -4.98 1.29 -8.73
C GLY A 108 -5.11 1.23 -10.26
N ALA A 109 -6.07 1.99 -10.81
CA ALA A 109 -6.41 1.90 -12.23
C ALA A 109 -5.77 2.99 -13.09
N VAL A 110 -5.09 3.95 -12.49
CA VAL A 110 -4.58 5.14 -13.18
C VAL A 110 -3.42 4.81 -14.11
N GLN A 111 -3.49 5.31 -15.33
CA GLN A 111 -2.40 5.43 -16.28
C GLN A 111 -2.25 6.88 -16.69
N LEU A 112 -1.02 7.38 -16.67
CA LEU A 112 -0.68 8.74 -17.04
C LEU A 112 0.12 8.72 -18.34
N LEU A 113 -0.42 9.36 -19.37
CA LEU A 113 0.16 9.43 -20.71
C LEU A 113 0.25 10.89 -21.16
N GLY A 114 1.11 11.17 -22.14
CA GLY A 114 1.11 12.47 -22.81
C GLY A 114 -0.28 12.80 -23.38
N VAL A 115 -0.61 14.09 -23.52
CA VAL A 115 -1.93 14.50 -24.01
C VAL A 115 -2.24 14.04 -25.42
N ASP A 116 -1.20 13.81 -26.21
CA ASP A 116 -1.29 13.30 -27.60
C ASP A 116 -1.09 11.78 -27.67
N GLU A 117 -0.98 11.10 -26.52
CA GLU A 117 -0.82 9.66 -26.44
C GLU A 117 -2.14 8.98 -26.01
N GLU A 118 -2.42 7.83 -26.62
CA GLU A 118 -3.53 6.96 -26.23
C GLU A 118 -3.01 5.59 -25.79
N PRO A 119 -3.72 4.87 -24.90
CA PRO A 119 -3.32 3.54 -24.43
C PRO A 119 -3.61 2.48 -25.52
N ALA A 120 -2.86 2.53 -26.62
CA ALA A 120 -3.02 1.55 -27.70
C ALA A 120 -2.76 0.13 -27.21
N GLY A 121 -3.57 -0.84 -27.65
CA GLY A 121 -3.39 -2.24 -27.32
C GLY A 121 -3.76 -2.63 -25.88
N PHE A 122 -4.58 -1.85 -25.18
CA PHE A 122 -4.94 -2.14 -23.78
C PHE A 122 -5.79 -3.42 -23.62
N GLU A 123 -6.44 -3.90 -24.68
CA GLU A 123 -7.26 -5.13 -24.68
C GLU A 123 -6.46 -6.41 -25.01
N GLN A 124 -5.16 -6.37 -24.86
CA GLN A 124 -4.26 -7.51 -25.07
C GLN A 124 -3.19 -7.56 -23.99
N ILE A 125 -2.58 -8.73 -23.84
CA ILE A 125 -1.42 -8.94 -22.97
C ILE A 125 -0.19 -9.05 -23.86
N ASP A 126 0.75 -8.13 -23.67
CA ASP A 126 2.02 -8.09 -24.37
C ASP A 126 3.16 -8.00 -23.37
N GLY A 127 4.23 -8.76 -23.59
CA GLY A 127 5.39 -8.78 -22.70
C GLY A 127 6.45 -9.77 -23.16
N THR A 128 7.68 -9.56 -22.70
CA THR A 128 8.80 -10.47 -22.95
C THR A 128 8.95 -11.43 -21.78
N PRO A 129 8.93 -12.75 -22.01
CA PRO A 129 9.25 -13.74 -20.98
C PRO A 129 10.64 -13.48 -20.39
N LEU A 130 10.76 -13.65 -19.07
CA LEU A 130 12.01 -13.48 -18.33
C LEU A 130 12.45 -14.80 -17.72
N SER A 131 13.73 -15.11 -17.85
CA SER A 131 14.39 -16.17 -17.09
C SER A 131 14.67 -15.74 -15.65
N ASP A 132 14.87 -16.69 -14.73
CA ASP A 132 15.23 -16.40 -13.34
C ASP A 132 16.51 -15.55 -13.23
N LYS A 133 17.45 -15.71 -14.16
CA LYS A 133 18.69 -14.92 -14.21
C LYS A 133 18.44 -13.46 -14.59
N GLU A 134 17.52 -13.20 -15.50
CA GLU A 134 17.14 -11.84 -15.90
C GLU A 134 16.38 -11.16 -14.77
N ILE A 135 15.50 -11.89 -14.07
CA ILE A 135 14.81 -11.39 -12.87
C ILE A 135 15.81 -11.10 -11.74
N GLU A 136 16.78 -12.00 -11.49
CA GLU A 136 17.86 -11.76 -10.52
C GLU A 136 18.62 -10.47 -10.83
N THR A 137 18.95 -10.25 -12.10
CA THR A 137 19.65 -9.04 -12.56
C THR A 137 18.81 -7.79 -12.31
N LEU A 138 17.54 -7.81 -12.67
CA LEU A 138 16.59 -6.71 -12.48
C LEU A 138 16.44 -6.37 -10.98
N LEU A 139 16.30 -7.38 -10.11
CA LEU A 139 16.22 -7.21 -8.66
C LEU A 139 17.51 -6.62 -8.07
N SER A 140 18.68 -7.06 -8.56
CA SER A 140 19.97 -6.53 -8.12
C SER A 140 20.15 -5.06 -8.51
N GLN A 141 19.69 -4.66 -9.68
CA GLN A 141 19.66 -3.26 -10.11
C GLN A 141 18.71 -2.41 -9.27
N THR A 142 17.55 -2.97 -8.88
CA THR A 142 16.57 -2.32 -8.01
C THR A 142 17.17 -2.04 -6.63
N ALA A 143 17.92 -3.00 -6.06
CA ALA A 143 18.60 -2.85 -4.76
C ALA A 143 19.73 -1.80 -4.76
N GLY A 144 20.03 -1.16 -5.87
CA GLY A 144 21.13 -0.20 -5.98
C GLY A 144 22.53 -0.81 -5.88
N SER A 145 22.65 -2.15 -5.85
CA SER A 145 23.91 -2.88 -5.75
C SER A 145 24.55 -3.17 -7.12
N GLY A 146 23.85 -2.89 -8.21
CA GLY A 146 24.32 -3.11 -9.57
C GLY A 146 24.81 -1.81 -10.23
N THR A 147 25.94 -1.86 -10.93
CA THR A 147 26.32 -0.87 -11.95
C THR A 147 25.25 -0.90 -13.05
N PHE A 148 24.63 0.22 -13.34
CA PHE A 148 23.78 0.35 -14.52
C PHE A 148 24.61 -0.04 -15.75
N GLY A 149 24.25 -1.14 -16.39
CA GLY A 149 24.80 -1.49 -17.71
C GLY A 149 24.43 -0.41 -18.75
N PRO A 150 25.01 -0.46 -19.98
CA PRO A 150 24.64 0.46 -21.04
C PRO A 150 23.12 0.41 -21.19
N GLN A 151 22.52 1.61 -21.21
CA GLN A 151 21.09 1.81 -21.37
C GLN A 151 20.65 1.22 -22.71
N ASP A 152 19.80 0.21 -22.66
CA ASP A 152 18.90 -0.05 -23.77
C ASP A 152 17.87 1.07 -23.74
N ASP A 153 17.89 1.96 -24.74
CA ASP A 153 17.00 3.11 -24.89
C ASP A 153 15.51 2.72 -25.11
N GLU A 154 15.22 1.43 -25.16
CA GLU A 154 13.89 0.85 -25.35
C GLU A 154 13.19 0.40 -24.05
N ASP A 155 13.63 0.86 -22.89
CA ASP A 155 13.08 0.36 -21.61
C ASP A 155 11.75 1.04 -21.26
N ASP A 156 10.66 0.59 -21.91
CA ASP A 156 9.28 0.98 -21.67
C ASP A 156 8.73 0.56 -20.28
N PHE A 157 9.59 -0.03 -19.42
CA PHE A 157 9.22 -0.53 -18.11
C PHE A 157 9.07 0.60 -17.09
N ARG A 158 7.91 1.26 -17.12
CA ARG A 158 7.60 2.50 -16.39
C ARG A 158 6.55 2.24 -15.32
N ILE A 159 6.98 1.86 -14.12
CA ILE A 159 6.12 1.49 -13.00
C ILE A 159 6.24 2.49 -11.86
N SER A 160 5.12 2.96 -11.32
CA SER A 160 5.04 3.76 -10.12
C SER A 160 4.43 2.95 -8.96
N LEU A 161 5.24 2.65 -7.96
CA LEU A 161 4.83 1.92 -6.75
C LEU A 161 5.09 2.76 -5.51
N ALA A 162 4.07 3.09 -4.75
CA ALA A 162 4.15 3.81 -3.50
C ALA A 162 4.93 3.05 -2.40
N GLY A 163 5.40 3.76 -1.37
CA GLY A 163 6.09 3.21 -0.19
C GLY A 163 7.59 3.41 -0.17
N ALA A 164 8.24 3.02 0.94
CA ALA A 164 9.65 3.31 1.23
C ALA A 164 10.62 2.16 0.94
N GLN A 165 10.13 0.93 0.77
CA GLN A 165 10.93 -0.28 0.53
C GLN A 165 11.32 -0.41 -0.94
N GLU A 166 12.52 -0.93 -1.21
CA GLU A 166 12.97 -1.31 -2.55
C GLU A 166 12.11 -2.44 -3.11
N LYS A 167 11.50 -2.19 -4.25
CA LYS A 167 10.58 -3.12 -4.90
C LYS A 167 10.49 -2.85 -6.39
N THR A 168 10.11 -3.88 -7.14
CA THR A 168 9.73 -3.79 -8.55
C THR A 168 8.44 -4.55 -8.76
N ALA A 169 7.90 -4.53 -9.98
CA ALA A 169 6.75 -5.37 -10.29
C ALA A 169 6.93 -6.03 -11.66
N LEU A 170 6.34 -7.20 -11.83
CA LEU A 170 6.37 -7.97 -13.05
C LEU A 170 4.97 -8.49 -13.39
N LEU A 171 4.80 -8.92 -14.63
CA LEU A 171 3.64 -9.64 -15.09
C LEU A 171 3.86 -11.15 -14.89
N TRP A 172 2.91 -11.82 -14.23
CA TRP A 172 2.77 -13.28 -14.24
C TRP A 172 1.62 -13.65 -15.15
N HIS A 173 1.89 -14.35 -16.23
CA HIS A 173 0.90 -14.78 -17.20
C HIS A 173 1.25 -16.14 -17.80
N GLU A 174 0.27 -17.03 -17.92
CA GLU A 174 0.41 -18.38 -18.48
C GLU A 174 1.59 -19.18 -17.93
N GLY A 175 1.82 -19.10 -16.60
CA GLY A 175 2.90 -19.84 -15.94
C GLY A 175 4.30 -19.25 -16.10
N GLN A 176 4.42 -18.03 -16.62
CA GLN A 176 5.69 -17.37 -16.89
C GLN A 176 5.76 -15.97 -16.30
N TRP A 177 6.94 -15.58 -15.82
CA TRP A 177 7.27 -14.22 -15.49
C TRP A 177 7.62 -13.45 -16.76
N MET A 178 7.06 -12.26 -16.90
CA MET A 178 7.25 -11.41 -18.09
C MET A 178 7.52 -9.96 -17.69
N LYS A 179 8.31 -9.27 -18.52
CA LYS A 179 8.40 -7.83 -18.55
C LYS A 179 7.27 -7.32 -19.44
N PRO A 180 6.25 -6.62 -18.88
CA PRO A 180 5.12 -6.13 -19.68
C PRO A 180 5.56 -4.99 -20.59
N HIS A 181 4.89 -4.86 -21.76
CA HIS A 181 5.08 -3.79 -22.73
C HIS A 181 3.83 -2.92 -22.86
N GLY A 182 4.05 -1.69 -23.32
CA GLY A 182 2.98 -0.75 -23.66
C GLY A 182 2.03 -0.48 -22.50
N THR A 183 0.79 -0.92 -22.64
CA THR A 183 -0.29 -0.72 -21.66
C THR A 183 -0.59 -1.97 -20.83
N THR A 184 0.09 -3.06 -21.07
CA THR A 184 -0.06 -4.28 -20.26
C THR A 184 0.36 -4.02 -18.82
N PRO A 185 -0.49 -4.31 -17.81
CA PRO A 185 -0.14 -4.06 -16.42
C PRO A 185 0.76 -5.15 -15.82
N THR A 186 1.48 -4.79 -14.76
CA THR A 186 2.10 -5.77 -13.87
C THR A 186 1.04 -6.42 -12.98
N THR A 187 1.27 -7.67 -12.58
CA THR A 187 0.36 -8.45 -11.72
C THR A 187 0.91 -8.75 -10.34
N HIS A 188 2.23 -8.67 -10.15
CA HIS A 188 2.89 -8.96 -8.89
C HIS A 188 3.93 -7.91 -8.56
N ILE A 189 3.99 -7.54 -7.28
CA ILE A 189 5.04 -6.70 -6.70
C ILE A 189 6.07 -7.63 -6.06
N LEU A 190 7.33 -7.42 -6.39
CA LEU A 190 8.47 -8.15 -5.81
C LEU A 190 9.20 -7.22 -4.83
N LYS A 191 9.08 -7.51 -3.54
CA LYS A 191 9.71 -6.74 -2.45
C LYS A 191 11.03 -7.39 -2.04
N LEU A 192 12.09 -6.60 -2.02
CA LEU A 192 13.41 -7.02 -1.56
C LEU A 192 13.52 -6.93 -0.01
N PRO A 193 14.43 -7.69 0.62
CA PRO A 193 14.69 -7.52 2.05
C PRO A 193 15.09 -6.09 2.40
N LEU A 194 14.61 -5.59 3.54
CA LEU A 194 14.90 -4.23 4.00
C LEU A 194 16.35 -4.02 4.46
N GLY A 195 17.06 -5.08 4.81
CA GLY A 195 18.42 -4.98 5.33
C GLY A 195 18.49 -4.34 6.72
N LEU A 196 19.49 -3.48 6.94
CA LEU A 196 19.68 -2.79 8.21
C LEU A 196 18.97 -1.44 8.21
N VAL A 197 17.96 -1.26 9.07
CA VAL A 197 17.03 -0.12 9.04
C VAL A 197 17.17 0.78 10.28
N GLY A 198 17.06 2.08 10.04
CA GLY A 198 17.02 3.14 11.04
C GLY A 198 18.38 3.41 11.70
N ASN A 199 18.39 4.41 12.59
CA ASN A 199 19.62 4.85 13.29
C ASN A 199 20.26 3.74 14.16
N ARG A 200 19.47 2.75 14.58
CA ARG A 200 19.93 1.60 15.36
C ARG A 200 20.40 0.43 14.50
N ARG A 201 20.28 0.54 13.17
CA ARG A 201 20.63 -0.54 12.24
C ARG A 201 19.97 -1.87 12.62
N ALA A 202 18.65 -1.85 12.94
CA ALA A 202 17.90 -3.07 13.22
C ALA A 202 18.00 -4.01 12.01
N ASP A 203 18.26 -5.29 12.27
CA ASP A 203 18.43 -6.30 11.23
C ASP A 203 17.08 -6.80 10.72
N LEU A 204 16.64 -6.22 9.60
CA LEU A 204 15.44 -6.63 8.86
C LEU A 204 15.77 -7.40 7.58
N THR A 205 16.91 -8.10 7.54
CA THR A 205 17.26 -8.98 6.41
C THR A 205 16.26 -10.11 6.20
N THR A 206 15.48 -10.47 7.24
CA THR A 206 14.39 -11.44 7.18
C THR A 206 13.00 -10.78 7.04
N SER A 207 12.92 -9.56 6.52
CA SER A 207 11.63 -8.86 6.35
C SER A 207 10.69 -9.57 5.39
N VAL A 208 11.20 -10.29 4.40
CA VAL A 208 10.43 -11.12 3.46
C VAL A 208 9.63 -12.17 4.22
N GLU A 209 10.28 -12.94 5.09
CA GLU A 209 9.65 -13.98 5.90
C GLU A 209 8.74 -13.38 6.98
N ASN A 210 9.15 -12.26 7.57
CA ASN A 210 8.36 -11.56 8.57
C ASN A 210 7.02 -11.08 7.99
N GLU A 211 7.04 -10.40 6.86
CA GLU A 211 5.83 -9.93 6.20
C GLU A 211 4.97 -11.11 5.75
N TRP A 212 5.57 -12.14 5.13
CA TRP A 212 4.86 -13.34 4.74
C TRP A 212 4.10 -13.96 5.93
N LEU A 213 4.79 -14.16 7.05
CA LEU A 213 4.19 -14.78 8.23
C LEU A 213 3.09 -13.90 8.85
N CYS A 214 3.30 -12.59 8.95
CA CYS A 214 2.28 -11.68 9.45
C CYS A 214 1.03 -11.69 8.58
N MET A 215 1.18 -11.69 7.25
CA MET A 215 0.06 -11.73 6.31
C MET A 215 -0.73 -13.04 6.42
N HIS A 216 -0.05 -14.20 6.58
CA HIS A 216 -0.72 -15.50 6.78
C HIS A 216 -1.42 -15.61 8.14
N LEU A 217 -0.84 -15.02 9.20
CA LEU A 217 -1.52 -14.92 10.49
C LEU A 217 -2.79 -14.08 10.41
N LEU A 218 -2.72 -12.91 9.76
CA LEU A 218 -3.90 -12.06 9.55
C LEU A 218 -4.98 -12.80 8.75
N GLN A 219 -4.60 -13.49 7.68
CA GLN A 219 -5.53 -14.31 6.90
C GLN A 219 -6.16 -15.42 7.71
N ALA A 220 -5.39 -16.09 8.57
CA ALA A 220 -5.88 -17.15 9.44
C ALA A 220 -6.87 -16.65 10.50
N TYR A 221 -6.81 -15.38 10.90
CA TYR A 221 -7.82 -14.69 11.71
C TYR A 221 -9.03 -14.18 10.90
N GLY A 222 -9.08 -14.46 9.58
CA GLY A 222 -10.20 -14.06 8.72
C GLY A 222 -10.10 -12.66 8.15
N ILE A 223 -8.96 -11.97 8.29
CA ILE A 223 -8.75 -10.65 7.66
C ILE A 223 -8.44 -10.85 6.16
N PRO A 224 -9.16 -10.18 5.26
CA PRO A 224 -8.79 -10.16 3.85
C PRO A 224 -7.39 -9.52 3.67
N VAL A 225 -6.48 -10.26 3.04
CA VAL A 225 -5.10 -9.81 2.82
C VAL A 225 -4.69 -10.03 1.37
N ALA A 226 -3.70 -9.26 0.89
CA ALA A 226 -3.05 -9.53 -0.38
C ALA A 226 -2.37 -10.90 -0.36
N GLU A 227 -2.52 -11.68 -1.42
CA GLU A 227 -1.85 -12.98 -1.55
C GLU A 227 -0.32 -12.77 -1.62
N THR A 228 0.42 -13.50 -0.79
CA THR A 228 1.87 -13.38 -0.70
C THR A 228 2.56 -14.74 -0.84
N GLU A 229 3.69 -14.75 -1.52
CA GLU A 229 4.53 -15.95 -1.69
C GLU A 229 6.01 -15.57 -1.59
N ILE A 230 6.82 -16.42 -0.94
CA ILE A 230 8.27 -16.24 -0.93
C ILE A 230 8.83 -16.87 -2.20
N LYS A 231 9.53 -16.08 -3.02
CA LYS A 231 10.19 -16.51 -4.26
C LYS A 231 11.69 -16.31 -4.16
N THR A 232 12.42 -17.14 -4.89
CA THR A 232 13.87 -17.02 -5.03
C THR A 232 14.23 -17.05 -6.51
N PHE A 233 14.93 -16.01 -6.96
CA PHE A 233 15.46 -15.89 -8.32
C PHE A 233 17.00 -15.79 -8.23
N GLY A 234 17.69 -16.88 -8.54
CA GLY A 234 19.12 -16.99 -8.32
C GLY A 234 19.49 -16.78 -6.83
N LYS A 235 20.17 -15.68 -6.51
CA LYS A 235 20.55 -15.29 -5.13
C LYS A 235 19.56 -14.33 -4.47
N GLN A 236 18.58 -13.82 -5.21
CA GLN A 236 17.62 -12.84 -4.71
C GLN A 236 16.39 -13.55 -4.14
N ARG A 237 16.17 -13.38 -2.84
CA ARG A 237 14.96 -13.83 -2.14
C ARG A 237 14.02 -12.64 -1.97
N VAL A 238 12.77 -12.78 -2.39
CA VAL A 238 11.79 -11.71 -2.41
C VAL A 238 10.44 -12.17 -1.85
N LEU A 239 9.66 -11.23 -1.37
CA LEU A 239 8.22 -11.41 -1.18
C LEU A 239 7.52 -11.03 -2.49
N SER A 240 6.88 -11.99 -3.12
CA SER A 240 5.98 -11.79 -4.25
C SER A 240 4.58 -11.51 -3.71
N VAL A 241 4.06 -10.32 -3.97
CA VAL A 241 2.73 -9.90 -3.56
C VAL A 241 1.85 -9.79 -4.81
N LYS A 242 0.81 -10.61 -4.90
CA LYS A 242 -0.15 -10.53 -5.99
C LYS A 242 -0.98 -9.25 -5.85
N ARG A 243 -1.04 -8.48 -6.91
CA ARG A 243 -1.78 -7.23 -6.96
C ARG A 243 -3.28 -7.49 -6.98
N PHE A 244 -4.00 -7.14 -5.92
CA PHE A 244 -5.46 -7.27 -5.85
C PHE A 244 -6.18 -6.17 -6.66
N ASP A 245 -5.46 -5.16 -7.13
CA ASP A 245 -5.94 -4.14 -8.05
C ASP A 245 -5.78 -4.53 -9.53
N ARG A 246 -5.57 -5.82 -9.80
CA ARG A 246 -5.49 -6.43 -11.14
C ARG A 246 -6.43 -7.62 -11.23
N GLN A 247 -7.17 -7.69 -12.31
CA GLN A 247 -8.13 -8.78 -12.55
C GLN A 247 -8.16 -9.14 -14.03
N MET A 248 -8.07 -10.43 -14.36
CA MET A 248 -8.29 -10.88 -15.74
C MET A 248 -9.69 -10.47 -16.19
N HIS A 249 -9.78 -9.81 -17.34
CA HIS A 249 -11.06 -9.49 -17.96
C HIS A 249 -11.80 -10.78 -18.35
N SER A 250 -13.13 -10.75 -18.37
CA SER A 250 -13.97 -11.91 -18.68
C SER A 250 -13.70 -12.53 -20.05
N SER A 251 -13.15 -11.77 -21.01
CA SER A 251 -12.70 -12.29 -22.30
C SER A 251 -11.44 -13.16 -22.23
N GLY A 252 -10.71 -13.15 -21.11
CA GLY A 252 -9.41 -13.81 -20.96
C GLY A 252 -8.25 -13.18 -21.75
N LYS A 253 -8.46 -12.04 -22.42
CA LYS A 253 -7.47 -11.46 -23.36
C LYS A 253 -6.62 -10.36 -22.75
N TRP A 254 -7.06 -9.73 -21.67
CA TRP A 254 -6.39 -8.60 -21.06
C TRP A 254 -6.68 -8.49 -19.56
N ILE A 255 -5.95 -7.63 -18.87
CA ILE A 255 -6.01 -7.47 -17.43
C ILE A 255 -6.58 -6.10 -17.10
N LEU A 256 -7.70 -6.10 -16.38
CA LEU A 256 -8.33 -4.91 -15.82
C LEU A 256 -7.47 -4.33 -14.70
N ARG A 257 -7.33 -3.01 -14.69
CA ARG A 257 -6.88 -2.22 -13.53
C ARG A 257 -8.09 -1.82 -12.72
N LEU A 258 -8.06 -2.15 -11.42
CA LEU A 258 -9.15 -1.86 -10.51
C LEU A 258 -8.86 -0.58 -9.74
N PRO A 259 -9.78 0.39 -9.70
CA PRO A 259 -9.58 1.66 -9.01
C PRO A 259 -9.37 1.44 -7.51
N GLN A 260 -8.28 2.00 -7.00
CA GLN A 260 -7.87 1.92 -5.62
C GLN A 260 -7.17 3.22 -5.22
N GLU A 261 -7.33 3.63 -3.98
CA GLU A 261 -6.59 4.73 -3.36
C GLU A 261 -6.30 4.46 -1.89
N ASP A 262 -5.15 4.94 -1.38
CA ASP A 262 -4.83 4.89 0.05
C ASP A 262 -5.53 6.01 0.84
N PHE A 263 -5.55 5.89 2.20
CA PHE A 263 -6.26 6.88 3.02
C PHE A 263 -5.59 8.27 3.07
N CYS A 264 -4.33 8.42 2.67
CA CYS A 264 -3.79 9.75 2.43
C CYS A 264 -4.42 10.39 1.19
N GLN A 265 -4.61 9.62 0.12
CA GLN A 265 -5.32 10.06 -1.10
C GLN A 265 -6.79 10.35 -0.80
N VAL A 266 -7.48 9.43 -0.11
CA VAL A 266 -8.89 9.58 0.33
C VAL A 266 -9.12 10.91 1.03
N MET A 267 -8.20 11.31 1.91
CA MET A 267 -8.33 12.52 2.72
C MET A 267 -7.61 13.74 2.11
N GLY A 268 -7.02 13.60 0.92
CA GLY A 268 -6.31 14.67 0.23
C GLY A 268 -5.05 15.15 0.94
N LEU A 269 -4.40 14.27 1.71
CA LEU A 269 -3.22 14.58 2.51
C LEU A 269 -1.93 14.25 1.75
N PRO A 270 -0.84 14.99 1.98
CA PRO A 270 0.46 14.66 1.41
C PRO A 270 1.05 13.38 2.04
N SER A 271 1.87 12.67 1.30
CA SER A 271 2.46 11.37 1.67
C SER A 271 3.24 11.38 3.00
N HIS A 272 3.86 12.50 3.36
CA HIS A 272 4.59 12.64 4.62
C HIS A 272 3.67 12.72 5.86
N LYS A 273 2.36 13.00 5.70
CA LYS A 273 1.37 12.99 6.80
C LYS A 273 0.66 11.64 6.94
N LYS A 274 1.36 10.54 6.73
CA LYS A 274 0.79 9.20 6.86
C LYS A 274 0.65 8.70 8.31
N TYR A 275 1.43 9.25 9.26
CA TYR A 275 1.38 8.90 10.68
C TYR A 275 0.45 9.84 11.45
N GLU A 276 -0.42 9.29 12.31
CA GLU A 276 -1.35 10.10 13.12
C GLU A 276 -0.62 11.08 14.05
N SER A 277 0.52 10.66 14.63
CA SER A 277 1.36 11.52 15.49
C SER A 277 1.98 12.72 14.76
N GLU A 278 2.00 12.70 13.42
CA GLU A 278 2.54 13.76 12.56
C GLU A 278 1.43 14.57 11.86
N GLY A 279 0.19 14.39 12.33
CA GLY A 279 -0.99 15.10 11.80
C GLY A 279 -1.69 14.37 10.65
N GLY A 280 -1.41 13.08 10.48
CA GLY A 280 -2.15 12.18 9.62
C GLY A 280 -3.43 11.65 10.27
N PRO A 281 -4.21 10.81 9.57
CA PRO A 281 -5.44 10.25 10.10
C PRO A 281 -5.15 9.10 11.08
N GLY A 282 -6.05 8.94 12.05
CA GLY A 282 -6.10 7.81 12.96
C GLY A 282 -7.22 6.84 12.62
N VAL A 283 -7.33 5.76 13.40
CA VAL A 283 -8.34 4.71 13.20
C VAL A 283 -9.76 5.27 13.14
N ILE A 284 -10.08 6.28 13.97
CA ILE A 284 -11.40 6.90 14.02
C ILE A 284 -11.70 7.66 12.72
N ASP A 285 -10.70 8.34 12.15
CA ASP A 285 -10.87 9.08 10.90
C ASP A 285 -11.13 8.10 9.73
N LEU A 286 -10.39 6.97 9.71
CA LEU A 286 -10.64 5.92 8.73
C LEU A 286 -12.04 5.32 8.89
N ALA A 287 -12.44 5.03 10.12
CA ALA A 287 -13.77 4.50 10.42
C ALA A 287 -14.89 5.47 9.97
N GLN A 288 -14.72 6.79 10.13
CA GLN A 288 -15.69 7.78 9.66
C GLN A 288 -15.89 7.71 8.13
N VAL A 289 -14.82 7.53 7.37
CA VAL A 289 -14.92 7.28 5.93
C VAL A 289 -15.68 5.98 5.67
N LEU A 290 -15.29 4.89 6.33
CA LEU A 290 -15.87 3.57 6.12
C LEU A 290 -17.35 3.44 6.51
N GLN A 291 -17.90 4.36 7.32
CA GLN A 291 -19.34 4.43 7.60
C GLN A 291 -20.21 4.62 6.34
N GLN A 292 -19.62 5.13 5.26
CA GLN A 292 -20.30 5.34 3.98
C GLN A 292 -19.94 4.27 2.94
N SER A 293 -19.17 3.25 3.30
CA SER A 293 -18.84 2.16 2.39
C SER A 293 -20.06 1.26 2.15
N GLU A 294 -20.06 0.54 1.02
CA GLU A 294 -21.13 -0.44 0.70
C GLU A 294 -21.24 -1.55 1.76
N THR A 295 -20.13 -1.86 2.44
CA THR A 295 -20.01 -2.90 3.48
C THR A 295 -19.53 -2.31 4.80
N ALA A 296 -20.15 -1.19 5.21
CA ALA A 296 -19.67 -0.36 6.33
C ALA A 296 -19.45 -1.17 7.62
N LYS A 297 -20.35 -2.09 7.95
CA LYS A 297 -20.24 -2.88 9.18
C LYS A 297 -19.03 -3.82 9.14
N GLU A 298 -18.87 -4.55 8.05
CA GLU A 298 -17.77 -5.47 7.81
C GLU A 298 -16.43 -4.75 7.72
N ASP A 299 -16.38 -3.61 7.03
CA ASP A 299 -15.17 -2.81 6.85
C ASP A 299 -14.71 -2.21 8.18
N ILE A 300 -15.62 -1.69 9.01
CA ILE A 300 -15.31 -1.17 10.35
C ILE A 300 -14.85 -2.28 11.29
N GLU A 301 -15.51 -3.44 11.26
CA GLU A 301 -15.08 -4.61 12.05
C GLU A 301 -13.68 -5.07 11.64
N THR A 302 -13.41 -5.14 10.34
CA THR A 302 -12.09 -5.46 9.79
C THR A 302 -11.03 -4.46 10.25
N LEU A 303 -11.31 -3.15 10.17
CA LEU A 303 -10.40 -2.10 10.62
C LEU A 303 -10.08 -2.24 12.12
N LEU A 304 -11.08 -2.43 12.97
CA LEU A 304 -10.88 -2.59 14.42
C LEU A 304 -10.13 -3.87 14.76
N THR A 305 -10.52 -5.00 14.14
CA THR A 305 -9.82 -6.28 14.31
C THR A 305 -8.35 -6.15 13.91
N THR A 306 -8.08 -5.49 12.79
CA THR A 306 -6.71 -5.22 12.32
C THR A 306 -5.91 -4.39 13.32
N GLN A 307 -6.51 -3.35 13.91
CA GLN A 307 -5.82 -2.52 14.90
C GLN A 307 -5.46 -3.31 16.18
N ILE A 308 -6.33 -4.23 16.62
CA ILE A 308 -6.04 -5.13 17.74
C ILE A 308 -4.91 -6.10 17.34
N LEU A 309 -4.99 -6.70 16.16
CA LEU A 309 -3.95 -7.60 15.63
C LEU A 309 -2.60 -6.92 15.46
N PHE A 310 -2.56 -5.65 15.08
CA PHE A 310 -1.31 -4.87 15.03
C PHE A 310 -0.68 -4.76 16.41
N TRP A 311 -1.47 -4.57 17.46
CA TRP A 311 -0.95 -4.59 18.83
C TRP A 311 -0.48 -6.00 19.23
N LEU A 312 -1.26 -7.04 18.95
CA LEU A 312 -0.93 -8.44 19.27
C LEU A 312 0.36 -8.90 18.56
N LEU A 313 0.50 -8.57 17.28
CA LEU A 313 1.66 -8.91 16.46
C LEU A 313 2.85 -7.97 16.68
N ALA A 314 2.69 -6.93 17.50
CA ALA A 314 3.66 -5.83 17.59
C ALA A 314 4.05 -5.30 16.20
N ALA A 315 3.07 -4.99 15.36
CA ALA A 315 3.22 -4.41 14.03
C ALA A 315 3.05 -2.89 14.09
N PRO A 316 4.14 -2.10 14.15
CA PRO A 316 4.06 -0.67 14.46
C PRO A 316 3.66 0.20 13.26
N ASP A 317 3.83 -0.27 12.03
CA ASP A 317 3.82 0.57 10.82
C ASP A 317 2.47 0.61 10.07
N GLY A 318 1.38 0.23 10.75
CA GLY A 318 0.03 0.31 10.21
C GLY A 318 -0.49 1.74 10.10
N HIS A 319 0.07 2.53 9.16
CA HIS A 319 -0.31 3.92 8.93
C HIS A 319 -1.35 4.06 7.81
N ALA A 320 -1.83 5.29 7.56
CA ALA A 320 -2.89 5.60 6.61
C ALA A 320 -2.66 5.07 5.18
N LYS A 321 -1.40 4.97 4.73
CA LYS A 321 -1.08 4.43 3.39
C LYS A 321 -1.06 2.90 3.32
N ASN A 322 -1.20 2.20 4.45
CA ASN A 322 -1.31 0.74 4.51
C ASN A 322 -2.78 0.26 4.53
N PHE A 323 -3.71 1.21 4.45
CA PHE A 323 -5.13 0.97 4.25
C PHE A 323 -5.58 1.66 2.97
N SER A 324 -6.39 0.99 2.18
CA SER A 324 -6.91 1.51 0.92
C SER A 324 -8.39 1.19 0.77
N ILE A 325 -9.04 1.93 -0.10
CA ILE A 325 -10.39 1.63 -0.56
C ILE A 325 -10.38 1.31 -2.06
N ARG A 326 -11.28 0.44 -2.48
CA ARG A 326 -11.61 0.19 -3.88
C ARG A 326 -12.82 1.00 -4.26
N LEU A 327 -12.71 1.78 -5.34
CA LEU A 327 -13.78 2.60 -5.88
C LEU A 327 -14.57 1.84 -6.94
N PHE A 328 -15.90 1.98 -6.91
CA PHE A 328 -16.83 1.43 -7.89
C PHE A 328 -17.56 2.54 -8.65
N ALA A 329 -18.28 2.17 -9.71
CA ALA A 329 -19.16 3.08 -10.43
C ALA A 329 -20.15 3.76 -9.47
N GLY A 330 -20.53 5.02 -9.76
CA GLY A 330 -21.42 5.78 -8.88
C GLY A 330 -20.80 6.28 -7.59
N GLY A 331 -19.47 6.14 -7.42
CA GLY A 331 -18.75 6.64 -6.23
C GLY A 331 -18.87 5.76 -5.00
N GLN A 332 -19.38 4.54 -5.13
CA GLN A 332 -19.40 3.54 -4.07
C GLN A 332 -17.97 3.01 -3.82
N TYR A 333 -17.71 2.49 -2.62
CA TYR A 333 -16.40 1.96 -2.26
C TYR A 333 -16.46 0.94 -1.14
N ARG A 334 -15.37 0.18 -0.97
CA ARG A 334 -15.13 -0.78 0.12
C ARG A 334 -13.68 -0.75 0.54
N LEU A 335 -13.41 -1.21 1.74
CA LEU A 335 -12.04 -1.50 2.20
C LEU A 335 -11.39 -2.55 1.29
N THR A 336 -10.10 -2.38 0.97
CA THR A 336 -9.34 -3.38 0.21
C THR A 336 -8.77 -4.47 1.12
N PRO A 337 -8.27 -5.59 0.57
CA PRO A 337 -7.40 -6.47 1.33
C PRO A 337 -6.23 -5.70 1.95
N LEU A 338 -5.79 -6.15 3.14
CA LEU A 338 -4.64 -5.58 3.86
C LEU A 338 -3.34 -5.97 3.18
N TYR A 339 -2.29 -5.16 3.36
CA TYR A 339 -0.96 -5.37 2.82
C TYR A 339 0.11 -4.69 3.69
N ASP A 340 1.38 -5.11 3.54
CA ASP A 340 2.55 -4.44 4.14
C ASP A 340 2.55 -4.48 5.67
N VAL A 341 2.35 -5.65 6.26
CA VAL A 341 2.32 -5.85 7.71
C VAL A 341 3.54 -6.63 8.19
N MET A 342 4.32 -6.03 9.07
CA MET A 342 5.51 -6.65 9.66
C MET A 342 5.53 -6.48 11.18
N SER A 343 6.02 -7.53 11.86
CA SER A 343 6.20 -7.58 13.31
C SER A 343 7.60 -7.13 13.73
N ILE A 344 7.72 -6.48 14.87
CA ILE A 344 9.04 -6.23 15.49
C ILE A 344 9.55 -7.39 16.34
N TRP A 345 8.76 -8.43 16.59
CA TRP A 345 9.17 -9.57 17.42
C TRP A 345 10.49 -10.22 17.00
N PRO A 346 10.80 -10.42 15.70
CA PRO A 346 12.07 -10.99 15.29
C PRO A 346 13.30 -10.19 15.70
N VAL A 347 13.15 -8.88 15.81
CA VAL A 347 14.21 -7.92 16.17
C VAL A 347 14.03 -7.31 17.56
N GLU A 348 13.06 -7.81 18.34
CA GLU A 348 12.79 -7.32 19.70
C GLU A 348 13.94 -7.67 20.63
N GLY A 349 14.35 -6.69 21.45
CA GLY A 349 15.36 -6.88 22.49
C GLY A 349 15.92 -5.57 23.05
N LYS A 350 17.00 -5.72 23.85
CA LYS A 350 17.65 -4.60 24.56
C LYS A 350 18.98 -4.16 23.91
N GLY A 351 19.45 -4.88 22.91
CA GLY A 351 20.71 -4.61 22.23
C GLY A 351 20.71 -3.34 21.38
N PRO A 352 21.89 -2.86 20.93
CA PRO A 352 22.02 -1.63 20.15
C PRO A 352 21.30 -1.69 18.79
N SER A 353 21.25 -2.87 18.16
CA SER A 353 20.59 -3.12 16.88
C SER A 353 19.21 -3.78 17.02
N GLN A 354 18.59 -3.67 18.20
CA GLN A 354 17.29 -4.25 18.50
C GLN A 354 16.26 -3.17 18.79
N TRP A 355 15.00 -3.49 18.52
CA TRP A 355 13.88 -2.64 18.87
C TRP A 355 13.26 -3.10 20.20
N SER A 356 12.95 -2.16 21.07
CA SER A 356 12.28 -2.46 22.33
C SER A 356 10.78 -2.33 22.15
N TRP A 357 10.03 -3.40 22.41
CA TRP A 357 8.58 -3.38 22.45
C TRP A 357 8.04 -2.29 23.39
N HIS A 358 8.69 -2.07 24.56
CA HIS A 358 8.31 -1.01 25.50
C HIS A 358 8.46 0.42 24.95
N LYS A 359 9.28 0.62 23.92
CA LYS A 359 9.51 1.93 23.30
C LYS A 359 8.82 2.07 21.95
N ALA A 360 8.36 0.95 21.38
CA ALA A 360 7.66 0.93 20.11
C ALA A 360 6.28 1.59 20.24
N LYS A 361 5.82 2.18 19.15
CA LYS A 361 4.54 2.88 19.05
C LYS A 361 3.81 2.40 17.81
N LEU A 362 2.49 2.30 17.90
CA LEU A 362 1.63 2.15 16.72
C LEU A 362 1.63 3.44 15.89
N ALA A 363 1.50 3.32 14.58
CA ALA A 363 1.34 4.44 13.66
C ALA A 363 0.04 5.20 13.89
N MET A 364 -1.04 4.47 14.23
CA MET A 364 -2.33 5.02 14.63
C MET A 364 -2.64 4.64 16.08
N ALA A 365 -3.14 5.60 16.85
CA ALA A 365 -3.44 5.43 18.28
C ALA A 365 -4.64 4.50 18.51
N VAL A 366 -4.59 3.77 19.62
CA VAL A 366 -5.79 3.23 20.25
C VAL A 366 -6.41 4.35 21.09
N SER A 367 -7.55 4.87 20.64
CA SER A 367 -8.11 6.14 21.13
C SER A 367 -9.34 5.93 22.00
N GLY A 368 -9.12 5.89 23.34
CA GLY A 368 -10.17 6.03 24.33
C GLY A 368 -10.46 7.51 24.64
N LYS A 369 -10.45 7.90 25.93
CA LYS A 369 -10.46 9.31 26.34
C LYS A 369 -9.21 10.04 25.84
N ASN A 370 -8.08 9.34 25.84
CA ASN A 370 -6.79 9.81 25.34
C ASN A 370 -6.32 8.93 24.18
N ARG A 371 -5.30 9.40 23.45
CA ARG A 371 -4.62 8.66 22.38
C ARG A 371 -3.46 7.85 22.96
N HIS A 372 -3.44 6.55 22.74
CA HIS A 372 -2.39 5.64 23.21
C HIS A 372 -1.65 5.05 22.02
N TYR A 373 -0.39 5.44 21.83
CA TYR A 373 0.47 4.94 20.76
C TYR A 373 1.43 3.85 21.25
N ALA A 374 2.03 4.03 22.43
CA ALA A 374 3.04 3.11 22.94
C ALA A 374 2.40 1.76 23.31
N PHE A 375 2.95 0.66 22.79
CA PHE A 375 2.42 -0.68 22.99
C PHE A 375 2.18 -0.98 24.49
N ARG A 376 3.12 -0.62 25.36
CA ARG A 376 3.04 -0.85 26.81
C ARG A 376 1.90 -0.10 27.52
N ASP A 377 1.41 0.99 26.93
CA ASP A 377 0.40 1.87 27.54
C ASP A 377 -1.02 1.50 27.06
N ILE A 378 -1.12 0.64 26.04
CA ILE A 378 -2.38 0.19 25.46
C ILE A 378 -2.95 -0.93 26.33
N GLN A 379 -4.26 -0.85 26.62
CA GLN A 379 -4.98 -1.79 27.46
C GLN A 379 -6.32 -2.17 26.80
N ARG A 380 -6.86 -3.32 27.15
CA ARG A 380 -8.14 -3.85 26.66
C ARG A 380 -9.26 -2.82 26.71
N ARG A 381 -9.39 -2.08 27.83
CA ARG A 381 -10.38 -1.01 27.97
C ARG A 381 -10.24 0.12 26.94
N HIS A 382 -9.05 0.35 26.36
CA HIS A 382 -8.84 1.38 25.36
C HIS A 382 -9.42 0.97 24.01
N PHE A 383 -9.32 -0.30 23.63
CA PHE A 383 -10.01 -0.85 22.47
C PHE A 383 -11.53 -0.79 22.65
N ASN A 384 -12.03 -1.16 23.84
CA ASN A 384 -13.45 -1.07 24.20
C ASN A 384 -13.98 0.37 24.10
N ALA A 385 -13.20 1.35 24.56
CA ALA A 385 -13.58 2.76 24.46
C ALA A 385 -13.49 3.31 23.03
N MET A 386 -12.66 2.74 22.17
CA MET A 386 -12.50 3.15 20.77
C MET A 386 -13.65 2.64 19.89
N ALA A 387 -14.16 1.43 20.13
CA ALA A 387 -15.17 0.77 19.30
C ALA A 387 -16.42 1.65 19.04
N PRO A 388 -17.11 2.21 20.03
CA PRO A 388 -18.26 3.09 19.77
C PRO A 388 -17.91 4.37 19.02
N ARG A 389 -16.68 4.87 19.15
CA ARG A 389 -16.20 6.04 18.39
C ARG A 389 -15.98 5.72 16.92
N CYS A 390 -15.76 4.45 16.59
CA CYS A 390 -15.70 3.94 15.23
C CYS A 390 -17.07 3.46 14.72
N SER A 391 -18.17 3.70 15.46
CA SER A 391 -19.51 3.22 15.15
C SER A 391 -19.62 1.67 15.16
N TYR A 392 -18.79 1.01 15.96
CA TYR A 392 -18.82 -0.44 16.18
C TYR A 392 -19.35 -0.75 17.58
N GLY A 393 -20.62 -1.11 17.68
CA GLY A 393 -21.23 -1.59 18.92
C GLY A 393 -20.98 -0.73 20.18
N GLN A 394 -21.08 -1.34 21.35
CA GLN A 394 -20.83 -0.70 22.64
C GLN A 394 -19.36 -0.81 23.09
N ASP A 395 -18.68 -1.87 22.66
CA ASP A 395 -17.29 -2.17 22.96
C ASP A 395 -16.69 -3.13 21.90
N ALA A 396 -15.41 -3.46 22.04
CA ALA A 396 -14.67 -4.38 21.18
C ALA A 396 -14.61 -5.82 21.75
N GLU A 397 -15.31 -6.12 22.84
CA GLU A 397 -15.23 -7.43 23.50
C GLU A 397 -15.53 -8.60 22.56
N PRO A 398 -16.54 -8.55 21.66
CA PRO A 398 -16.77 -9.63 20.72
C PRO A 398 -15.55 -9.96 19.84
N ILE A 399 -14.84 -8.93 19.38
CA ILE A 399 -13.61 -9.10 18.60
C ILE A 399 -12.48 -9.65 19.48
N ILE A 400 -12.28 -9.06 20.68
CA ILE A 400 -11.20 -9.44 21.59
C ILE A 400 -11.33 -10.91 22.01
N GLN A 401 -12.52 -11.34 22.44
CA GLN A 401 -12.77 -12.73 22.86
C GLN A 401 -12.51 -13.71 21.72
N ARG A 402 -13.04 -13.41 20.52
CA ARG A 402 -12.79 -14.23 19.33
C ARG A 402 -11.28 -14.38 19.05
N LEU A 403 -10.52 -13.29 19.08
CA LEU A 403 -9.07 -13.33 18.81
C LEU A 403 -8.31 -14.15 19.87
N ILE A 404 -8.70 -14.05 21.16
CA ILE A 404 -8.10 -14.84 22.24
C ILE A 404 -8.38 -16.34 22.02
N GLU A 405 -9.62 -16.70 21.73
CA GLU A 405 -10.05 -18.09 21.54
C GLU A 405 -9.42 -18.72 20.28
N GLU A 406 -9.33 -17.98 19.18
CA GLU A 406 -8.81 -18.49 17.90
C GLU A 406 -7.27 -18.61 17.86
N THR A 407 -6.53 -17.85 18.67
CA THR A 407 -5.06 -17.76 18.59
C THR A 407 -4.34 -19.10 18.62
N PRO A 408 -4.67 -20.07 19.51
CA PRO A 408 -3.99 -21.37 19.51
C PRO A 408 -4.13 -22.11 18.17
N GLY A 409 -5.33 -22.15 17.62
CA GLY A 409 -5.62 -22.80 16.34
C GLY A 409 -5.02 -22.06 15.14
N VAL A 410 -4.98 -20.72 15.17
CA VAL A 410 -4.31 -19.89 14.16
C VAL A 410 -2.82 -20.20 14.11
N ILE A 411 -2.14 -20.23 15.27
CA ILE A 411 -0.71 -20.52 15.33
C ILE A 411 -0.43 -21.96 14.84
N GLU A 412 -1.23 -22.95 15.23
CA GLU A 412 -1.08 -24.33 14.79
C GLU A 412 -1.20 -24.44 13.27
N ARG A 413 -2.24 -23.83 12.68
CA ARG A 413 -2.47 -23.84 11.23
C ARG A 413 -1.30 -23.21 10.50
N VAL A 414 -0.93 -21.98 10.84
CA VAL A 414 0.10 -21.24 10.13
C VAL A 414 1.49 -21.86 10.33
N SER A 415 1.75 -22.47 11.49
CA SER A 415 3.00 -23.21 11.70
C SER A 415 3.13 -24.43 10.79
N GLY A 416 2.01 -25.08 10.42
CA GLY A 416 1.97 -26.17 9.44
C GLY A 416 2.11 -25.74 7.99
N GLU A 417 1.92 -24.44 7.71
CA GLU A 417 2.01 -23.85 6.34
C GLU A 417 3.37 -23.21 6.07
N LEU A 418 4.30 -23.20 7.01
CA LEU A 418 5.61 -22.58 6.82
C LEU A 418 6.34 -23.22 5.63
N PRO A 419 6.84 -22.40 4.66
CA PRO A 419 7.60 -22.91 3.53
C PRO A 419 8.88 -23.65 3.98
N GLU A 420 9.32 -24.60 3.16
CA GLU A 420 10.60 -25.28 3.39
C GLU A 420 11.76 -24.27 3.52
N GLY A 421 12.61 -24.46 4.52
CA GLY A 421 13.73 -23.55 4.81
C GLY A 421 13.33 -22.21 5.41
N PHE A 422 12.07 -22.06 5.90
CA PHE A 422 11.67 -20.87 6.62
C PHE A 422 12.52 -20.69 7.89
N PRO A 423 13.02 -19.46 8.19
CA PRO A 423 13.87 -19.22 9.36
C PRO A 423 13.10 -19.47 10.67
N VAL A 424 13.41 -20.59 11.35
CA VAL A 424 12.74 -21.01 12.59
C VAL A 424 12.73 -19.90 13.64
N ARG A 425 13.83 -19.14 13.76
CA ARG A 425 13.92 -18.02 14.70
C ARG A 425 12.86 -16.93 14.45
N VAL A 426 12.53 -16.63 13.18
CA VAL A 426 11.52 -15.63 12.82
C VAL A 426 10.15 -16.13 13.27
N ALA A 427 9.81 -17.37 12.91
CA ALA A 427 8.53 -17.99 13.30
C ALA A 427 8.37 -18.06 14.81
N ASP A 428 9.34 -18.61 15.52
CA ASP A 428 9.31 -18.76 16.98
C ASP A 428 9.13 -17.42 17.69
N ARG A 429 9.86 -16.37 17.26
CA ARG A 429 9.76 -15.05 17.88
C ARG A 429 8.39 -14.41 17.68
N ILE A 430 7.80 -14.54 16.50
CA ILE A 430 6.46 -14.01 16.21
C ILE A 430 5.41 -14.80 16.97
N PHE A 431 5.43 -16.15 16.94
CA PHE A 431 4.46 -16.97 17.65
C PHE A 431 4.54 -16.81 19.18
N GLN A 432 5.76 -16.74 19.75
CA GLN A 432 5.93 -16.49 21.18
C GLN A 432 5.43 -15.09 21.57
N GLY A 433 5.75 -14.08 20.74
CA GLY A 433 5.28 -12.72 20.94
C GLY A 433 3.76 -12.64 20.92
N LEU A 434 3.11 -13.27 19.94
CA LEU A 434 1.67 -13.32 19.79
C LEU A 434 1.01 -14.02 21.01
N ARG A 435 1.50 -15.20 21.44
CA ARG A 435 1.01 -15.88 22.64
C ARG A 435 1.12 -15.01 23.88
N ARG A 436 2.24 -14.30 24.01
CA ARG A 436 2.48 -13.40 25.15
C ARG A 436 1.46 -12.26 25.17
N THR A 437 1.29 -11.55 24.08
CA THR A 437 0.38 -10.38 24.01
C THR A 437 -1.09 -10.78 24.14
N VAL A 438 -1.47 -11.95 23.61
CA VAL A 438 -2.82 -12.49 23.80
C VAL A 438 -3.08 -12.80 25.28
N ALA A 439 -2.14 -13.45 25.97
CA ALA A 439 -2.26 -13.70 27.41
C ALA A 439 -2.29 -12.39 28.23
N GLU A 440 -1.50 -11.39 27.84
CA GLU A 440 -1.54 -10.06 28.45
C GLU A 440 -2.92 -9.41 28.25
N LEU A 441 -3.48 -9.47 27.01
CA LEU A 441 -4.79 -8.88 26.68
C LEU A 441 -5.93 -9.58 27.47
N ASP A 442 -5.88 -10.91 27.58
CA ASP A 442 -6.87 -11.70 28.31
C ASP A 442 -6.87 -11.35 29.81
N ALA A 443 -5.69 -11.19 30.40
CA ALA A 443 -5.54 -10.81 31.81
C ALA A 443 -5.93 -9.37 32.14
N MET A 444 -6.08 -8.49 31.12
CA MET A 444 -6.45 -7.08 31.33
C MET A 444 -7.95 -6.94 31.62
N PRO A 445 -8.37 -6.07 32.57
CA PRO A 445 -9.77 -5.79 32.82
C PRO A 445 -10.42 -5.09 31.61
N ALA A 446 -11.62 -5.57 31.22
CA ALA A 446 -12.40 -5.01 30.13
C ALA A 446 -12.84 -3.55 30.39
N ARG A 447 -13.05 -3.19 31.67
CA ARG A 447 -13.44 -1.84 32.13
C ARG A 447 -12.54 -1.40 33.28
N LEU A 448 -12.48 -0.09 33.52
CA LEU A 448 -11.87 0.40 34.77
C LEU A 448 -12.62 -0.23 35.95
N VAL A 449 -11.91 -0.98 36.78
CA VAL A 449 -12.41 -1.35 38.11
C VAL A 449 -12.44 -0.05 38.91
N ALA A 450 -13.64 0.36 39.32
CA ALA A 450 -13.88 1.58 40.08
C ALA A 450 -13.18 1.52 41.44
#